data_5a95aa7e663d4ce04d450dd56b880a01
#
_entry.id   5a95aa7e663d4ce04d450dd56b880a01
#
_cell.length_a   1.000
_cell.length_b   1.000
_cell.length_c   1.000
_cell.angle_alpha   90.00
_cell.angle_beta   90.00
_cell.angle_gamma   90.00
#
_symmetry.space_group_name_H-M   'P 1'
#
loop_
_entity.id
_entity.type
_entity.pdbx_description
1 polymer ?
#
loop_
_entity_poly.entity_id
_entity_poly.type
_entity_poly.pdbx_seq_one_letter_code
_entity_poly.pdbx_strand_id
1 'polypeptide(L)'
;AELYIIMCVQTVLFIPAGPSNLGMQTTLSENMEDDMERVSLAKELSSTTYPGRGIVIGRTKDGKKAVTAYFIMGRSENSRNRVFVEDGEGIRTQAFDPSKLEDPSLIIYAPVRVLGNKTIVTNGDQTDTIYELMDKQQTFEQALRTREFEPDAPNYTPRISGIMHIDNGEFNY
;
A
#
# COMPACT_ATOMS: atom_id res chain seq x y z
N ALA A 1 3.19 -3.74 -27.64
CA ALA A 1 3.14 -2.73 -26.56
C ALA A 1 3.76 -3.37 -25.32
N GLU A 2 4.89 -2.85 -24.87
CA GLU A 2 5.52 -3.34 -23.64
C GLU A 2 4.64 -2.98 -22.44
N LEU A 3 4.38 -3.97 -21.60
CA LEU A 3 3.56 -3.85 -20.41
C LEU A 3 4.45 -3.31 -19.27
N TYR A 4 4.35 -2.03 -18.94
CA TYR A 4 5.07 -1.44 -17.81
C TYR A 4 4.18 -1.44 -16.56
N ILE A 5 4.45 -2.35 -15.63
CA ILE A 5 3.92 -2.30 -14.27
C ILE A 5 4.96 -1.61 -13.40
N ILE A 6 4.60 -0.46 -12.84
CA ILE A 6 5.45 0.24 -11.87
C ILE A 6 5.07 -0.28 -10.49
N MET A 7 6.05 -0.77 -9.74
CA MET A 7 5.86 -1.26 -8.38
C MET A 7 6.80 -0.56 -7.43
N CYS A 8 6.29 -0.11 -6.29
CA CYS A 8 7.09 0.28 -5.14
C CYS A 8 6.90 -0.73 -4.00
N VAL A 9 7.99 -1.05 -3.33
CA VAL A 9 7.97 -1.93 -2.17
C VAL A 9 8.65 -1.22 -1.01
N GLN A 10 7.93 -1.03 0.08
CA GLN A 10 8.50 -0.55 1.34
C GLN A 10 8.66 -1.74 2.28
N THR A 11 9.85 -1.86 2.84
CA THR A 11 10.17 -2.91 3.80
C THR A 11 10.64 -2.28 5.09
N VAL A 12 9.97 -2.59 6.20
CA VAL A 12 10.38 -2.17 7.54
C VAL A 12 11.09 -3.34 8.21
N LEU A 13 12.34 -3.11 8.63
CA LEU A 13 13.12 -4.13 9.36
C LEU A 13 12.57 -4.26 10.76
N PHE A 14 12.24 -5.49 11.12
CA PHE A 14 11.81 -5.87 12.43
C PHE A 14 12.98 -6.31 13.29
N ILE A 15 13.21 -5.64 14.42
CA ILE A 15 14.14 -6.10 15.46
C ILE A 15 13.27 -6.63 16.60
N PRO A 16 13.17 -7.95 16.80
CA PRO A 16 12.41 -8.49 17.92
C PRO A 16 13.03 -8.01 19.22
N ALA A 17 12.22 -7.45 20.11
CA ALA A 17 12.62 -7.29 21.51
C ALA A 17 12.94 -8.66 22.06
N GLY A 18 14.06 -8.78 22.80
CA GLY A 18 14.54 -10.03 23.33
C GLY A 18 13.47 -10.79 24.14
N PRO A 19 13.67 -12.10 24.42
CA PRO A 19 12.64 -12.98 24.92
C PRO A 19 12.11 -12.51 26.28
N SER A 20 10.88 -12.00 26.31
CA SER A 20 10.10 -11.92 27.54
C SER A 20 9.47 -13.28 27.77
N ASN A 21 9.98 -13.99 28.77
CA ASN A 21 9.36 -15.20 29.32
C ASN A 21 7.95 -14.88 29.80
N LEU A 22 6.94 -15.24 29.03
CA LEU A 22 5.63 -15.59 29.59
C LEU A 22 5.02 -16.68 28.71
N GLY A 23 5.11 -17.90 29.21
CA GLY A 23 4.40 -19.03 28.60
C GLY A 23 2.90 -18.86 28.81
N MET A 24 2.17 -18.82 27.71
CA MET A 24 0.78 -19.25 27.68
C MET A 24 0.49 -19.76 26.27
N GLN A 25 0.43 -21.08 26.18
CA GLN A 25 -0.02 -21.80 24.99
C GLN A 25 -1.46 -21.41 24.68
N THR A 26 -1.70 -20.86 23.52
CA THR A 26 -3.03 -20.85 22.92
C THR A 26 -3.02 -21.77 21.70
N THR A 27 -3.38 -23.02 21.95
CA THR A 27 -3.67 -24.05 20.94
C THR A 27 -5.07 -23.84 20.34
N LEU A 28 -5.30 -22.78 19.59
CA LEU A 28 -6.58 -22.54 18.90
C LEU A 28 -6.44 -21.88 17.51
N SER A 29 -5.24 -21.74 16.97
CA SER A 29 -5.08 -21.09 15.65
C SER A 29 -4.62 -21.99 14.50
N GLU A 30 -4.33 -23.26 14.75
CA GLU A 30 -3.78 -24.15 13.72
C GLU A 30 -4.81 -24.70 12.73
N ASN A 31 -6.12 -24.55 13.00
CA ASN A 31 -7.17 -25.15 12.14
C ASN A 31 -7.93 -24.16 11.25
N MET A 32 -7.55 -22.88 11.19
CA MET A 32 -8.22 -21.89 10.30
C MET A 32 -7.35 -21.43 9.12
N GLU A 33 -6.08 -21.82 9.05
CA GLU A 33 -5.18 -21.44 7.94
C GLU A 33 -5.28 -22.36 6.70
N ASP A 34 -5.99 -23.47 6.79
CA ASP A 34 -5.90 -24.54 5.77
C ASP A 34 -6.95 -24.44 4.64
N ASP A 35 -7.84 -23.45 4.68
CA ASP A 35 -8.94 -23.33 3.70
C ASP A 35 -8.87 -22.06 2.82
N MET A 36 -7.80 -21.26 2.93
CA MET A 36 -7.59 -20.15 2.02
C MET A 36 -6.74 -20.57 0.82
N GLU A 37 -7.35 -20.62 -0.35
CA GLU A 37 -6.65 -20.87 -1.61
C GLU A 37 -5.51 -19.87 -1.80
N ARG A 38 -4.27 -20.35 -1.84
CA ARG A 38 -3.09 -19.51 -2.07
C ARG A 38 -3.00 -19.12 -3.53
N VAL A 39 -3.32 -17.87 -3.82
CA VAL A 39 -3.23 -17.30 -5.15
C VAL A 39 -1.81 -16.81 -5.43
N SER A 40 -1.28 -17.16 -6.58
CA SER A 40 0.00 -16.59 -7.05
C SER A 40 -0.22 -15.21 -7.64
N LEU A 41 0.19 -14.15 -6.93
CA LEU A 41 0.08 -12.77 -7.43
C LEU A 41 0.74 -12.60 -8.80
N ALA A 42 1.90 -13.22 -9.03
CA ALA A 42 2.59 -13.16 -10.31
C ALA A 42 1.75 -13.77 -11.44
N LYS A 43 1.08 -14.91 -11.18
CA LYS A 43 0.19 -15.56 -12.13
C LYS A 43 -1.02 -14.69 -12.43
N GLU A 44 -1.66 -14.14 -11.41
CA GLU A 44 -2.83 -13.27 -11.57
C GLU A 44 -2.48 -12.00 -12.37
N LEU A 45 -1.38 -11.31 -12.03
CA LEU A 45 -0.96 -10.12 -12.75
C LEU A 45 -0.57 -10.41 -14.21
N SER A 46 0.01 -11.57 -14.49
CA SER A 46 0.39 -11.97 -15.85
C SER A 46 -0.78 -12.49 -16.70
N SER A 47 -1.90 -12.85 -16.08
CA SER A 47 -3.09 -13.35 -16.77
C SER A 47 -3.97 -12.23 -17.39
N THR A 48 -3.70 -10.98 -17.06
CA THR A 48 -4.46 -9.83 -17.55
C THR A 48 -3.59 -8.84 -18.32
N THR A 49 -4.16 -8.23 -19.35
CA THR A 49 -3.52 -7.14 -20.11
C THR A 49 -3.55 -5.78 -19.38
N TYR A 50 -4.38 -5.67 -18.34
CA TYR A 50 -4.51 -4.47 -17.54
C TYR A 50 -4.75 -4.82 -16.05
N PRO A 51 -3.69 -5.03 -15.27
CA PRO A 51 -3.83 -5.35 -13.85
C PRO A 51 -4.30 -4.18 -12.98
N GLY A 52 -4.37 -2.98 -13.52
CA GLY A 52 -4.87 -1.81 -12.81
C GLY A 52 -3.95 -1.34 -11.69
N ARG A 53 -4.50 -1.18 -10.49
CA ARG A 53 -3.79 -0.78 -9.29
C ARG A 53 -4.05 -1.80 -8.16
N GLY A 54 -3.04 -2.04 -7.34
CA GLY A 54 -3.20 -2.91 -6.18
C GLY A 54 -2.24 -2.57 -5.06
N ILE A 55 -2.66 -2.88 -3.85
CA ILE A 55 -1.84 -2.82 -2.65
C ILE A 55 -1.58 -4.23 -2.13
N VAL A 56 -0.42 -4.44 -1.54
CA VAL A 56 -0.05 -5.67 -0.84
C VAL A 56 0.42 -5.30 0.55
N ILE A 57 -0.10 -5.97 1.56
CA ILE A 57 0.34 -5.85 2.94
C ILE A 57 0.65 -7.25 3.46
N GLY A 58 1.76 -7.41 4.15
CA GLY A 58 2.15 -8.71 4.64
C GLY A 58 3.49 -8.72 5.37
N ARG A 59 4.06 -9.90 5.49
CA ARG A 59 5.38 -10.13 6.09
C ARG A 59 6.22 -11.05 5.22
N THR A 60 7.53 -10.97 5.41
CA THR A 60 8.45 -11.92 4.82
C THR A 60 8.24 -13.31 5.42
N LYS A 61 8.64 -14.35 4.66
CA LYS A 61 8.48 -15.75 5.09
C LYS A 61 9.15 -16.05 6.43
N ASP A 62 10.27 -15.38 6.72
CA ASP A 62 11.01 -15.51 7.98
C ASP A 62 10.42 -14.67 9.12
N GLY A 63 9.32 -13.92 8.87
CA GLY A 63 8.63 -13.08 9.84
C GLY A 63 9.41 -11.84 10.30
N LYS A 64 10.59 -11.56 9.72
CA LYS A 64 11.47 -10.50 10.20
C LYS A 64 11.15 -9.12 9.66
N LYS A 65 10.39 -9.04 8.58
CA LYS A 65 10.07 -7.77 7.93
C LYS A 65 8.59 -7.69 7.63
N ALA A 66 7.99 -6.57 8.00
CA ALA A 66 6.69 -6.17 7.49
C ALA A 66 6.89 -5.54 6.10
N VAL A 67 5.96 -5.79 5.20
CA VAL A 67 6.06 -5.38 3.81
C VAL A 67 4.75 -4.72 3.37
N THR A 68 4.86 -3.52 2.81
CA THR A 68 3.80 -2.93 2.00
C THR A 68 4.30 -2.77 0.57
N ALA A 69 3.44 -3.03 -0.40
CA ALA A 69 3.74 -2.75 -1.79
C ALA A 69 2.54 -2.12 -2.48
N TYR A 70 2.82 -1.27 -3.45
CA TYR A 70 1.84 -0.69 -4.35
C TYR A 70 2.31 -0.89 -5.78
N PHE A 71 1.39 -1.35 -6.64
CA PHE A 71 1.64 -1.42 -8.07
C PHE A 71 0.57 -0.67 -8.85
N ILE A 72 0.96 -0.14 -10.00
CA ILE A 72 0.07 0.61 -10.87
C ILE A 72 0.42 0.41 -12.34
N MET A 73 -0.62 0.31 -13.15
CA MET A 73 -0.57 0.46 -14.59
C MET A 73 -1.52 1.59 -15.01
N GLY A 74 -0.98 2.65 -15.61
CA GLY A 74 -1.78 3.76 -16.11
C GLY A 74 -2.52 3.40 -17.41
N ARG A 75 -3.74 3.94 -17.61
CA ARG A 75 -4.51 3.76 -18.85
C ARG A 75 -4.04 4.69 -19.95
N SER A 76 -3.80 5.96 -19.64
CA SER A 76 -3.37 7.00 -20.59
C SER A 76 -1.86 7.18 -20.60
N GLU A 77 -1.32 7.85 -21.60
CA GLU A 77 0.07 8.23 -21.69
C GLU A 77 0.47 9.11 -20.49
N ASN A 78 -0.33 10.14 -20.17
CA ASN A 78 -0.12 10.98 -19.00
C ASN A 78 -0.07 10.15 -17.70
N SER A 79 -0.99 9.21 -17.51
CA SER A 79 -1.01 8.36 -16.30
C SER A 79 0.16 7.36 -16.23
N ARG A 80 0.81 7.02 -17.34
CA ARG A 80 2.01 6.18 -17.39
C ARG A 80 3.30 6.97 -17.19
N ASN A 81 3.25 8.30 -17.34
CA ASN A 81 4.39 9.19 -17.19
C ASN A 81 4.73 9.42 -15.72
N ARG A 82 5.03 8.36 -14.98
CA ARG A 82 5.40 8.45 -13.57
C ARG A 82 6.41 7.38 -13.16
N VAL A 83 7.16 7.70 -12.12
CA VAL A 83 8.05 6.79 -11.40
C VAL A 83 7.79 6.93 -9.91
N PHE A 84 8.25 5.95 -9.12
CA PHE A 84 8.27 6.05 -7.67
C PHE A 84 9.61 6.59 -7.20
N VAL A 85 9.55 7.49 -6.23
CA VAL A 85 10.72 8.04 -5.54
C VAL A 85 10.52 7.97 -4.03
N GLU A 86 11.61 7.88 -3.28
CA GLU A 86 11.59 7.97 -1.84
C GLU A 86 11.14 9.37 -1.40
N ASP A 87 10.36 9.44 -0.33
CA ASP A 87 9.87 10.67 0.28
C ASP A 87 9.89 10.52 1.81
N GLY A 88 11.02 10.83 2.42
CA GLY A 88 11.30 10.51 3.81
C GLY A 88 11.24 9.00 4.06
N GLU A 89 10.39 8.58 5.02
CA GLU A 89 10.12 7.16 5.29
C GLU A 89 9.05 6.56 4.36
N GLY A 90 8.47 7.37 3.49
CA GLY A 90 7.42 6.97 2.55
C GLY A 90 7.89 6.92 1.10
N ILE A 91 6.92 6.85 0.21
CA ILE A 91 7.12 6.79 -1.23
C ILE A 91 6.11 7.71 -1.89
N ARG A 92 6.56 8.47 -2.91
CA ARG A 92 5.69 9.30 -3.75
C ARG A 92 5.86 8.99 -5.23
N THR A 93 4.88 9.34 -6.02
CA THR A 93 5.00 9.37 -7.47
C THR A 93 5.62 10.69 -7.92
N GLN A 94 6.34 10.64 -9.03
CA GLN A 94 6.92 11.79 -9.71
C GLN A 94 6.77 11.60 -11.22
N ALA A 95 6.65 12.68 -12.00
CA ALA A 95 6.66 12.58 -13.43
C ALA A 95 8.00 12.01 -13.92
N PHE A 96 7.94 11.01 -14.79
CA PHE A 96 9.14 10.49 -15.47
C PHE A 96 9.72 11.53 -16.42
N ASP A 97 8.87 12.17 -17.22
CA ASP A 97 9.20 13.29 -18.09
C ASP A 97 8.32 14.50 -17.71
N PRO A 98 8.85 15.48 -16.95
CA PRO A 98 8.10 16.65 -16.53
C PRO A 98 7.52 17.48 -17.69
N SER A 99 8.15 17.44 -18.86
CA SER A 99 7.69 18.19 -20.03
C SER A 99 6.38 17.64 -20.64
N LYS A 100 6.05 16.38 -20.29
CA LYS A 100 4.84 15.68 -20.73
C LYS A 100 3.74 15.62 -19.66
N LEU A 101 3.94 16.29 -18.53
CA LEU A 101 2.96 16.30 -17.45
C LEU A 101 1.85 17.30 -17.78
N GLU A 102 0.66 16.79 -18.09
CA GLU A 102 -0.52 17.60 -18.41
C GLU A 102 -1.29 18.00 -17.15
N ASP A 103 -1.76 17.00 -16.39
CA ASP A 103 -2.51 17.20 -15.14
C ASP A 103 -1.91 16.33 -14.03
N PRO A 104 -1.30 16.92 -12.99
CA PRO A 104 -0.74 16.18 -11.88
C PRO A 104 -1.76 15.64 -10.90
N SER A 105 -2.99 16.16 -10.86
CA SER A 105 -3.92 16.00 -9.74
C SER A 105 -4.27 14.56 -9.37
N LEU A 106 -4.33 13.65 -10.38
CA LEU A 106 -4.64 12.23 -10.16
C LEU A 106 -3.44 11.30 -10.35
N ILE A 107 -2.26 11.84 -10.66
CA ILE A 107 -1.09 11.03 -10.95
C ILE A 107 0.09 11.29 -10.02
N ILE A 108 0.16 12.46 -9.38
CA ILE A 108 1.22 12.81 -8.43
C ILE A 108 0.63 12.78 -7.02
N TYR A 109 1.03 11.79 -6.24
CA TYR A 109 0.61 11.57 -4.85
C TYR A 109 1.61 10.66 -4.13
N ALA A 110 1.46 10.54 -2.82
CA ALA A 110 2.23 9.60 -2.02
C ALA A 110 1.41 8.31 -1.81
N PRO A 111 1.70 7.19 -2.49
CA PRO A 111 0.98 5.94 -2.24
C PRO A 111 1.32 5.33 -0.88
N VAL A 112 2.46 5.68 -0.28
CA VAL A 112 2.88 5.17 1.04
C VAL A 112 3.36 6.32 1.90
N ARG A 113 2.81 6.42 3.12
CA ARG A 113 3.27 7.33 4.16
C ARG A 113 3.39 6.61 5.50
N VAL A 114 4.35 7.06 6.30
CA VAL A 114 4.59 6.53 7.65
C VAL A 114 4.21 7.58 8.69
N LEU A 115 3.43 7.18 9.68
CA LEU A 115 3.03 8.00 10.82
C LEU A 115 3.36 7.24 12.12
N GLY A 116 4.51 7.52 12.70
CA GLY A 116 5.01 6.78 13.86
C GLY A 116 5.16 5.28 13.56
N ASN A 117 4.43 4.45 14.27
CA ASN A 117 4.42 3.00 14.06
C ASN A 117 3.40 2.51 13.01
N LYS A 118 2.84 3.41 12.23
CA LYS A 118 1.81 3.08 11.24
C LYS A 118 2.32 3.33 9.83
N THR A 119 2.13 2.37 8.94
CA THR A 119 2.36 2.55 7.51
C THR A 119 1.02 2.55 6.78
N ILE A 120 0.73 3.64 6.10
CA ILE A 120 -0.48 3.85 5.31
C ILE A 120 -0.14 3.60 3.85
N VAL A 121 -0.91 2.76 3.17
CA VAL A 121 -0.74 2.48 1.74
C VAL A 121 -2.07 2.62 1.01
N THR A 122 -2.08 3.36 -0.10
CA THR A 122 -3.29 3.57 -0.90
C THR A 122 -2.99 3.63 -2.40
N ASN A 123 -4.06 3.65 -3.21
CA ASN A 123 -3.95 3.78 -4.66
C ASN A 123 -4.09 5.22 -5.19
N GLY A 124 -4.06 6.24 -4.33
CA GLY A 124 -4.27 7.63 -4.75
C GLY A 124 -3.92 8.66 -3.67
N ASP A 125 -4.37 9.89 -3.89
CA ASP A 125 -4.11 11.04 -3.03
C ASP A 125 -4.76 10.98 -1.63
N GLN A 126 -5.67 10.04 -1.40
CA GLN A 126 -6.28 9.84 -0.08
C GLN A 126 -5.28 9.45 1.00
N THR A 127 -4.06 9.01 0.65
CA THR A 127 -3.00 8.75 1.62
C THR A 127 -2.71 9.99 2.47
N ASP A 128 -2.61 11.15 1.81
CA ASP A 128 -2.36 12.42 2.50
C ASP A 128 -3.51 12.79 3.43
N THR A 129 -4.75 12.63 2.97
CA THR A 129 -5.94 12.85 3.80
C THR A 129 -5.94 11.94 5.04
N ILE A 130 -5.65 10.66 4.86
CA ILE A 130 -5.60 9.69 5.98
C ILE A 130 -4.49 10.08 6.95
N TYR A 131 -3.29 10.36 6.43
CA TYR A 131 -2.15 10.79 7.24
C TYR A 131 -2.48 12.01 8.09
N GLU A 132 -2.98 13.09 7.47
CA GLU A 132 -3.28 14.35 8.14
C GLU A 132 -4.37 14.23 9.22
N LEU A 133 -5.42 13.45 8.95
CA LEU A 133 -6.50 13.25 9.90
C LEU A 133 -6.07 12.34 11.05
N MET A 134 -5.29 11.32 10.80
CA MET A 134 -4.72 10.47 11.85
C MET A 134 -3.69 11.21 12.71
N ASP A 135 -2.89 12.11 12.14
CA ASP A 135 -1.99 13.00 12.89
C ASP A 135 -2.79 13.91 13.85
N LYS A 136 -4.00 14.30 13.45
CA LYS A 136 -4.98 15.03 14.29
C LYS A 136 -5.83 14.13 15.19
N GLN A 137 -5.36 12.90 15.47
CA GLN A 137 -5.99 11.93 16.38
C GLN A 137 -7.34 11.37 15.91
N GLN A 138 -7.68 11.48 14.63
CA GLN A 138 -8.82 10.76 14.07
C GLN A 138 -8.45 9.30 13.77
N THR A 139 -9.45 8.42 13.70
CA THR A 139 -9.21 7.02 13.33
C THR A 139 -9.05 6.87 11.81
N PHE A 140 -8.46 5.74 11.39
CA PHE A 140 -8.35 5.39 9.98
C PHE A 140 -9.72 5.36 9.29
N GLU A 141 -10.72 4.76 9.94
CA GLU A 141 -12.09 4.68 9.41
C GLU A 141 -12.77 6.05 9.30
N GLN A 142 -12.51 6.95 10.26
CA GLN A 142 -13.01 8.32 10.18
C GLN A 142 -12.40 9.05 8.98
N ALA A 143 -11.11 8.88 8.76
CA ALA A 143 -10.45 9.46 7.60
C ALA A 143 -10.99 8.91 6.27
N LEU A 144 -11.20 7.60 6.16
CA LEU A 144 -11.76 6.97 4.96
C LEU A 144 -13.16 7.51 4.61
N ARG A 145 -13.99 7.77 5.61
CA ARG A 145 -15.36 8.30 5.43
C ARG A 145 -15.41 9.71 4.82
N THR A 146 -14.28 10.42 4.79
CA THR A 146 -14.18 11.76 4.17
C THR A 146 -13.89 11.69 2.66
N ARG A 147 -13.66 10.51 2.12
CA ARG A 147 -13.24 10.32 0.72
C ARG A 147 -14.23 9.44 -0.04
N GLU A 148 -14.51 9.87 -1.25
CA GLU A 148 -15.27 9.11 -2.25
C GLU A 148 -14.31 8.56 -3.33
N PHE A 149 -14.85 7.92 -4.36
CA PHE A 149 -14.09 7.49 -5.54
C PHE A 149 -13.34 8.66 -6.20
N GLU A 150 -12.42 8.37 -7.11
CA GLU A 150 -11.70 9.42 -7.87
C GLU A 150 -12.66 10.15 -8.82
N PRO A 151 -12.53 11.48 -9.00
CA PRO A 151 -13.36 12.25 -9.91
C PRO A 151 -12.92 12.10 -11.38
N ASP A 152 -12.64 10.88 -11.82
CA ASP A 152 -12.11 10.52 -13.13
C ASP A 152 -13.20 9.95 -14.07
N ALA A 153 -14.31 10.64 -14.21
CA ALA A 153 -15.39 10.21 -15.11
C ALA A 153 -14.86 9.76 -16.50
N PRO A 154 -15.40 8.71 -17.10
CA PRO A 154 -16.52 7.86 -16.66
C PRO A 154 -16.12 6.70 -15.73
N ASN A 155 -14.83 6.60 -15.31
CA ASN A 155 -14.32 5.44 -14.58
C ASN A 155 -14.73 5.42 -13.13
N TYR A 156 -14.73 6.60 -12.46
CA TYR A 156 -14.98 6.74 -11.03
C TYR A 156 -14.16 5.72 -10.23
N THR A 157 -12.84 5.76 -10.43
CA THR A 157 -11.90 4.75 -9.92
C THR A 157 -12.06 4.56 -8.41
N PRO A 158 -12.34 3.33 -7.94
CA PRO A 158 -12.46 3.05 -6.52
C PRO A 158 -11.16 3.32 -5.78
N ARG A 159 -11.27 3.85 -4.56
CA ARG A 159 -10.15 4.03 -3.65
C ARG A 159 -9.95 2.78 -2.83
N ILE A 160 -8.73 2.26 -2.83
CA ILE A 160 -8.30 1.18 -1.95
C ILE A 160 -7.27 1.71 -0.99
N SER A 161 -7.39 1.34 0.28
CA SER A 161 -6.53 1.82 1.36
C SER A 161 -6.26 0.71 2.35
N GLY A 162 -5.05 0.69 2.89
CA GLY A 162 -4.65 -0.21 3.94
C GLY A 162 -3.75 0.49 4.94
N ILE A 163 -3.76 0.00 6.15
CA ILE A 163 -2.88 0.46 7.22
C ILE A 163 -2.23 -0.75 7.88
N MET A 164 -0.98 -0.61 8.22
CA MET A 164 -0.21 -1.59 8.97
C MET A 164 0.32 -0.96 10.23
N HIS A 165 0.09 -1.58 11.36
CA HIS A 165 0.63 -1.18 12.65
C HIS A 165 1.78 -2.09 13.03
N ILE A 166 2.89 -1.51 13.52
CA ILE A 166 4.06 -2.25 13.98
C ILE A 166 4.28 -1.91 15.45
N ASP A 167 3.91 -2.83 16.34
CA ASP A 167 4.03 -2.66 17.78
C ASP A 167 4.85 -3.79 18.39
N ASN A 168 5.91 -3.43 19.14
CA ASN A 168 6.73 -4.37 19.93
C ASN A 168 7.13 -5.65 19.19
N GLY A 169 7.24 -5.53 17.89
CA GLY A 169 7.64 -6.69 17.19
C GLY A 169 6.53 -7.50 16.57
N GLU A 170 5.32 -7.10 16.69
CA GLU A 170 4.16 -7.64 16.02
C GLU A 170 3.62 -6.62 15.02
N PHE A 171 2.97 -7.09 13.98
CA PHE A 171 2.26 -6.21 13.07
C PHE A 171 0.83 -6.70 12.86
N ASN A 172 -0.09 -5.74 12.77
CA ASN A 172 -1.50 -5.92 12.46
C ASN A 172 -1.88 -5.09 11.24
N TYR A 173 -2.88 -5.50 10.50
CA TYR A 173 -3.40 -4.83 9.30
C TYR A 173 -4.93 -4.98 9.21
#